data_21f4ca24fd4c67dcc45841cd0c66c353
#
_entry.id   21f4ca24fd4c67dcc45841cd0c66c353
#
_cell.length_a   1.000
_cell.length_b   1.000
_cell.length_c   1.000
_cell.angle_alpha   90.00
_cell.angle_beta   90.00
_cell.angle_gamma   90.00
#
_symmetry.space_group_name_H-M   'P 1'
#
loop_
_entity.id
_entity.type
_entity.pdbx_description
1 polymer ?
#
loop_
_entity_poly.entity_id
_entity_poly.type
_entity_poly.pdbx_seq_one_letter_code
_entity_poly.pdbx_strand_id
1 'polypeptide(L)'
;MLDDLLQSQQLVMAMLRISAEDPSARVGAWDLRDIAAHLAATERDCYVPRIRAIAAGENPVFDFFTNDTTDFSGIHLDDALDEWMATRLMLVGYVKELDPESRTELTGRHERYGAVTVDRYLEIALKHDRDHLRGLERLAGELTR
;
A
#
# COMPACT_ATOMS: atom_id res chain seq x y z
N MET A 1 -14.65 -2.94 4.29
CA MET A 1 -13.46 -2.85 3.40
C MET A 1 -12.64 -1.60 3.65
N LEU A 2 -13.23 -0.42 3.52
CA LEU A 2 -12.47 0.84 3.67
C LEU A 2 -11.93 1.03 5.09
N ASP A 3 -12.69 0.65 6.10
CA ASP A 3 -12.23 0.68 7.50
C ASP A 3 -11.07 -0.27 7.73
N ASP A 4 -11.07 -1.44 7.07
CA ASP A 4 -9.96 -2.40 7.14
C ASP A 4 -8.67 -1.81 6.58
N LEU A 5 -8.76 -1.06 5.47
CA LEU A 5 -7.61 -0.39 4.87
C LEU A 5 -7.02 0.68 5.78
N LEU A 6 -7.86 1.45 6.45
CA LEU A 6 -7.40 2.45 7.41
C LEU A 6 -6.76 1.78 8.63
N GLN A 7 -7.37 0.71 9.13
CA GLN A 7 -6.85 -0.02 10.28
C GLN A 7 -5.54 -0.73 9.98
N SER A 8 -5.42 -1.42 8.86
CA SER A 8 -4.20 -2.14 8.48
C SER A 8 -3.02 -1.17 8.33
N GLN A 9 -3.26 0.00 7.75
CA GLN A 9 -2.23 1.04 7.65
C GLN A 9 -1.76 1.50 9.04
N GLN A 10 -2.69 1.74 9.96
CA GLN A 10 -2.34 2.16 11.32
C GLN A 10 -1.47 1.12 12.03
N LEU A 11 -1.81 -0.15 11.88
CA LEU A 11 -1.03 -1.25 12.47
C LEU A 11 0.37 -1.34 11.86
N VAL A 12 0.49 -1.25 10.54
CA VAL A 12 1.79 -1.27 9.87
C VAL A 12 2.64 -0.08 10.31
N MET A 13 2.07 1.12 10.36
CA MET A 13 2.77 2.34 10.78
C MET A 13 3.29 2.20 12.23
N ALA A 14 2.46 1.67 13.14
CA ALA A 14 2.87 1.47 14.53
C ALA A 14 4.03 0.49 14.62
N MET A 15 3.97 -0.62 13.89
CA MET A 15 5.05 -1.61 13.87
C MET A 15 6.34 -1.06 13.27
N LEU A 16 6.24 -0.25 12.23
CA LEU A 16 7.42 0.40 11.64
C LEU A 16 8.08 1.35 12.63
N ARG A 17 7.30 2.15 13.36
CA ARG A 17 7.85 3.08 14.34
C ARG A 17 8.53 2.38 15.51
N ILE A 18 7.89 1.33 16.04
CA ILE A 18 8.46 0.56 17.15
C ILE A 18 9.74 -0.15 16.72
N SER A 19 9.72 -0.83 15.58
CA SER A 19 10.87 -1.59 15.10
C SER A 19 12.02 -0.70 14.64
N ALA A 20 11.75 0.51 14.19
CA ALA A 20 12.76 1.49 13.77
C ALA A 20 13.60 2.03 14.93
N GLU A 21 13.22 1.77 16.18
CA GLU A 21 14.07 2.08 17.34
C GLU A 21 15.39 1.31 17.30
N ASP A 22 15.41 0.16 16.63
CA ASP A 22 16.65 -0.57 16.33
C ASP A 22 17.13 -0.21 14.92
N PRO A 23 18.21 0.61 14.78
CA PRO A 23 18.67 1.03 13.45
C PRO A 23 19.24 -0.11 12.59
N SER A 24 19.51 -1.28 13.19
CA SER A 24 19.95 -2.47 12.44
C SER A 24 18.81 -3.34 11.92
N ALA A 25 17.56 -3.03 12.30
CA ALA A 25 16.41 -3.82 11.91
C ALA A 25 16.25 -3.86 10.40
N ARG A 26 16.02 -5.05 9.86
CA ARG A 26 15.86 -5.31 8.43
C ARG A 26 14.78 -6.34 8.19
N VAL A 27 14.05 -6.19 7.08
CA VAL A 27 13.23 -7.25 6.52
C VAL A 27 13.79 -7.52 5.12
N GLY A 28 14.43 -8.65 4.95
CA GLY A 28 15.21 -8.92 3.74
C GLY A 28 16.34 -7.90 3.59
N ALA A 29 16.45 -7.29 2.42
CA ALA A 29 17.47 -6.29 2.11
C ALA A 29 17.08 -4.87 2.56
N TRP A 30 15.83 -4.66 3.00
CA TRP A 30 15.31 -3.33 3.32
C TRP A 30 15.41 -3.03 4.81
N ASP A 31 15.84 -1.80 5.15
CA ASP A 31 15.59 -1.23 6.47
C ASP A 31 14.13 -0.76 6.57
N LEU A 32 13.73 -0.31 7.75
CA LEU A 32 12.33 0.04 7.96
C LEU A 32 11.92 1.33 7.25
N ARG A 33 12.87 2.21 7.02
CA ARG A 33 12.69 3.43 6.24
C ARG A 33 12.41 3.07 4.77
N ASP A 34 13.15 2.11 4.21
CA ASP A 34 12.91 1.61 2.85
C ASP A 34 11.51 1.04 2.71
N ILE A 35 11.05 0.27 3.71
CA ILE A 35 9.70 -0.30 3.70
C ILE A 35 8.64 0.81 3.69
N ALA A 36 8.78 1.81 4.54
CA ALA A 36 7.85 2.93 4.61
C ALA A 36 7.80 3.69 3.27
N ALA A 37 8.95 3.96 2.67
CA ALA A 37 9.04 4.64 1.38
C ALA A 37 8.43 3.79 0.24
N HIS A 38 8.67 2.48 0.27
CA HIS A 38 8.05 1.53 -0.66
C HIS A 38 6.52 1.56 -0.57
N LEU A 39 5.97 1.54 0.64
CA LEU A 39 4.52 1.56 0.84
C LEU A 39 3.91 2.88 0.35
N ALA A 40 4.53 4.01 0.68
CA ALA A 40 4.07 5.32 0.22
C ALA A 40 4.11 5.43 -1.31
N ALA A 41 5.20 5.00 -1.93
CA ALA A 41 5.37 5.05 -3.38
C ALA A 41 4.39 4.12 -4.10
N THR A 42 4.15 2.92 -3.57
CA THR A 42 3.20 1.96 -4.14
C THR A 42 1.78 2.53 -4.15
N GLU A 43 1.37 3.15 -3.05
CA GLU A 43 0.06 3.80 -2.97
C GLU A 43 -0.07 4.92 -4.01
N ARG A 44 0.91 5.82 -4.01
CA ARG A 44 0.92 7.00 -4.88
C ARG A 44 0.99 6.66 -6.37
N ASP A 45 1.85 5.72 -6.73
CA ASP A 45 2.22 5.45 -8.13
C ASP A 45 1.45 4.29 -8.75
N CYS A 46 0.88 3.42 -7.93
CA CYS A 46 0.14 2.24 -8.39
C CYS A 46 -1.35 2.32 -8.03
N TYR A 47 -1.69 2.26 -6.74
CA TYR A 47 -3.09 2.11 -6.34
C TYR A 47 -3.95 3.31 -6.72
N VAL A 48 -3.50 4.52 -6.41
CA VAL A 48 -4.29 5.73 -6.67
C VAL A 48 -4.57 5.93 -8.17
N PRO A 49 -3.55 5.97 -9.04
CA PRO A 49 -3.81 6.21 -10.47
C PRO A 49 -4.62 5.08 -11.12
N ARG A 50 -4.36 3.83 -10.73
CA ARG A 50 -5.06 2.68 -11.31
C ARG A 50 -6.53 2.62 -10.91
N ILE A 51 -6.82 2.83 -9.64
CA ILE A 51 -8.20 2.88 -9.14
C ILE A 51 -8.96 4.03 -9.80
N ARG A 52 -8.35 5.19 -9.93
CA ARG A 52 -8.97 6.33 -10.62
C ARG A 52 -9.26 6.04 -12.09
N ALA A 53 -8.35 5.39 -12.80
CA ALA A 53 -8.54 5.04 -14.20
C ALA A 53 -9.70 4.05 -14.38
N ILE A 54 -9.81 3.05 -13.50
CA ILE A 54 -10.93 2.11 -13.51
C ILE A 54 -12.25 2.86 -13.27
N ALA A 55 -12.30 3.67 -12.22
CA ALA A 55 -13.50 4.40 -11.83
C ALA A 55 -13.95 5.41 -12.88
N ALA A 56 -13.03 5.95 -13.67
CA ALA A 56 -13.31 6.87 -14.77
C ALA A 56 -13.83 6.16 -16.02
N GLY A 57 -13.89 4.84 -16.03
CA GLY A 57 -14.37 4.06 -17.18
C GLY A 57 -13.39 4.00 -18.34
N GLU A 58 -12.10 4.20 -18.09
CA GLU A 58 -11.07 4.23 -19.13
C GLU A 58 -10.72 2.84 -19.65
N ASN A 59 -11.17 1.78 -18.97
CA ASN A 59 -10.85 0.39 -19.30
C ASN A 59 -9.31 0.17 -19.45
N PRO A 60 -8.52 0.53 -18.41
CA PRO A 60 -7.06 0.51 -18.51
C PRO A 60 -6.49 -0.89 -18.54
N VAL A 61 -5.27 -1.01 -19.07
CA VAL A 61 -4.47 -2.24 -19.06
C VAL A 61 -3.26 -2.00 -18.16
N PHE A 62 -3.00 -2.93 -17.23
CA PHE A 62 -1.94 -2.79 -16.24
C PHE A 62 -0.93 -3.92 -16.32
N ASP A 63 0.33 -3.53 -16.27
CA ASP A 63 1.44 -4.45 -16.01
C ASP A 63 1.54 -4.73 -14.51
N PHE A 64 2.31 -5.77 -14.16
CA PHE A 64 2.66 -6.00 -12.75
C PHE A 64 3.56 -4.85 -12.27
N PHE A 65 3.09 -4.15 -11.23
CA PHE A 65 3.83 -3.02 -10.66
C PHE A 65 4.88 -3.53 -9.66
N THR A 66 6.09 -2.98 -9.75
CA THR A 66 7.12 -3.17 -8.74
C THR A 66 7.97 -1.92 -8.61
N ASN A 67 8.42 -1.64 -7.39
CA ASN A 67 9.43 -0.62 -7.09
C ASN A 67 10.55 -1.20 -6.20
N ASP A 68 10.72 -2.51 -6.24
CA ASP A 68 11.65 -3.24 -5.36
C ASP A 68 13.10 -2.85 -5.60
N THR A 69 13.43 -2.33 -6.78
CA THR A 69 14.78 -1.89 -7.13
C THR A 69 14.95 -0.36 -7.07
N THR A 70 13.92 0.36 -6.65
CA THR A 70 13.99 1.82 -6.51
C THR A 70 14.89 2.19 -5.34
N ASP A 71 15.73 3.20 -5.54
CA ASP A 71 16.55 3.76 -4.47
C ASP A 71 15.71 4.76 -3.67
N PHE A 72 15.40 4.39 -2.44
CA PHE A 72 14.66 5.23 -1.49
C PHE A 72 15.57 5.99 -0.52
N SER A 73 16.89 5.97 -0.74
CA SER A 73 17.82 6.71 0.12
C SER A 73 17.48 8.20 0.16
N GLY A 74 17.65 8.82 1.31
CA GLY A 74 17.32 10.22 1.50
C GLY A 74 15.86 10.50 1.89
N ILE A 75 14.98 9.50 1.86
CA ILE A 75 13.60 9.64 2.34
C ILE A 75 13.57 9.27 3.81
N HIS A 76 13.10 10.18 4.67
CA HIS A 76 12.99 9.93 6.10
C HIS A 76 11.75 9.13 6.43
N LEU A 77 11.82 8.30 7.49
CA LEU A 77 10.71 7.45 7.92
C LEU A 77 9.43 8.24 8.16
N ASP A 78 9.49 9.32 8.93
CA ASP A 78 8.31 10.11 9.27
C ASP A 78 7.68 10.75 8.04
N ASP A 79 8.50 11.25 7.10
CA ASP A 79 8.00 11.84 5.86
C ASP A 79 7.30 10.80 4.99
N ALA A 80 7.87 9.59 4.89
CA ALA A 80 7.25 8.50 4.14
C ALA A 80 5.91 8.08 4.76
N LEU A 81 5.85 7.96 6.09
CA LEU A 81 4.62 7.58 6.79
C LEU A 81 3.55 8.67 6.68
N ASP A 82 3.91 9.93 6.78
CA ASP A 82 2.98 11.06 6.61
C ASP A 82 2.41 11.07 5.18
N GLU A 83 3.25 10.89 4.17
CA GLU A 83 2.81 10.80 2.77
C GLU A 83 1.87 9.61 2.57
N TRP A 84 2.23 8.46 3.08
CA TRP A 84 1.39 7.25 2.93
C TRP A 84 0.02 7.43 3.57
N MET A 85 -0.01 7.99 4.78
CA MET A 85 -1.27 8.26 5.47
C MET A 85 -2.14 9.26 4.71
N ALA A 86 -1.56 10.37 4.25
CA ALA A 86 -2.29 11.38 3.50
C ALA A 86 -2.84 10.83 2.18
N THR A 87 -2.05 10.04 1.47
CA THR A 87 -2.45 9.42 0.20
C THR A 87 -3.59 8.43 0.41
N ARG A 88 -3.52 7.60 1.46
CA ARG A 88 -4.59 6.64 1.78
C ARG A 88 -5.89 7.33 2.18
N LEU A 89 -5.82 8.37 3.00
CA LEU A 89 -7.02 9.13 3.37
C LEU A 89 -7.69 9.73 2.14
N MET A 90 -6.90 10.27 1.22
CA MET A 90 -7.41 10.79 -0.05
C MET A 90 -8.05 9.68 -0.88
N LEU A 91 -7.40 8.53 -1.00
CA LEU A 91 -7.92 7.39 -1.76
C LEU A 91 -9.25 6.87 -1.18
N VAL A 92 -9.30 6.68 0.14
CA VAL A 92 -10.52 6.24 0.83
C VAL A 92 -11.65 7.24 0.62
N GLY A 93 -11.37 8.53 0.76
CA GLY A 93 -12.35 9.59 0.52
C GLY A 93 -12.86 9.58 -0.91
N TYR A 94 -11.97 9.41 -1.88
CA TYR A 94 -12.35 9.31 -3.28
C TYR A 94 -13.27 8.10 -3.54
N VAL A 95 -12.93 6.94 -3.01
CA VAL A 95 -13.72 5.71 -3.21
C VAL A 95 -15.09 5.83 -2.54
N LYS A 96 -15.18 6.47 -1.38
CA LYS A 96 -16.46 6.68 -0.69
C LYS A 96 -17.48 7.47 -1.52
N GLU A 97 -17.01 8.36 -2.37
CA GLU A 97 -17.87 9.20 -3.22
C GLU A 97 -18.26 8.52 -4.54
N LEU A 98 -17.70 7.34 -4.83
CA LEU A 98 -18.05 6.61 -6.05
C LEU A 98 -19.39 5.93 -5.93
N ASP A 99 -20.13 5.88 -7.06
CA ASP A 99 -21.32 5.06 -7.19
C ASP A 99 -20.96 3.58 -7.00
N PRO A 100 -21.85 2.75 -6.44
CA PRO A 100 -21.62 1.31 -6.31
C PRO A 100 -21.24 0.65 -7.65
N GLU A 101 -21.84 1.06 -8.74
CA GLU A 101 -21.52 0.56 -10.08
C GLU A 101 -20.06 0.83 -10.46
N SER A 102 -19.57 2.03 -10.19
CA SER A 102 -18.16 2.38 -10.47
C SER A 102 -17.18 1.54 -9.69
N ARG A 103 -17.57 1.04 -8.52
CA ARG A 103 -16.71 0.19 -7.68
C ARG A 103 -16.75 -1.28 -8.08
N THR A 104 -17.89 -1.79 -8.56
CA THR A 104 -18.12 -3.22 -8.71
C THR A 104 -18.27 -3.68 -10.16
N GLU A 105 -18.56 -2.78 -11.09
CA GLU A 105 -18.83 -3.12 -12.50
C GLU A 105 -17.74 -2.66 -13.46
N LEU A 106 -17.19 -1.46 -13.26
CA LEU A 106 -16.13 -0.95 -14.11
C LEU A 106 -14.83 -1.71 -13.86
N THR A 107 -14.12 -2.07 -14.91
CA THR A 107 -12.90 -2.87 -14.81
C THR A 107 -11.74 -2.29 -15.60
N GLY A 108 -10.54 -2.63 -15.12
CA GLY A 108 -9.31 -2.65 -15.91
C GLY A 108 -8.88 -4.08 -16.12
N ARG A 109 -7.80 -4.29 -16.85
CA ARG A 109 -7.23 -5.63 -17.08
C ARG A 109 -5.79 -5.64 -16.59
N HIS A 110 -5.52 -6.52 -15.66
CA HIS A 110 -4.19 -6.71 -15.07
C HIS A 110 -3.57 -7.98 -15.64
N GLU A 111 -2.28 -7.93 -16.01
CA GLU A 111 -1.60 -9.08 -16.61
C GLU A 111 -1.59 -10.32 -15.71
N ARG A 112 -1.59 -10.12 -14.39
CA ARG A 112 -1.57 -11.22 -13.40
C ARG A 112 -2.96 -11.58 -12.87
N TYR A 113 -3.79 -10.56 -12.61
CA TYR A 113 -5.07 -10.76 -11.92
C TYR A 113 -6.28 -10.79 -12.87
N GLY A 114 -6.08 -10.52 -14.16
CA GLY A 114 -7.18 -10.46 -15.12
C GLY A 114 -8.03 -9.21 -14.95
N ALA A 115 -9.35 -9.35 -15.08
CA ALA A 115 -10.26 -8.23 -14.88
C ALA A 115 -10.26 -7.79 -13.41
N VAL A 116 -10.03 -6.50 -13.17
CA VAL A 116 -9.99 -5.93 -11.82
C VAL A 116 -10.94 -4.74 -11.72
N THR A 117 -11.81 -4.79 -10.70
CA THR A 117 -12.67 -3.67 -10.30
C THR A 117 -11.93 -2.79 -9.31
N VAL A 118 -12.52 -1.64 -8.97
CA VAL A 118 -12.03 -0.81 -7.85
C VAL A 118 -11.97 -1.65 -6.57
N ASP A 119 -13.06 -2.35 -6.23
CA ASP A 119 -13.11 -3.15 -5.00
C ASP A 119 -12.07 -4.27 -5.00
N ARG A 120 -11.83 -4.91 -6.15
CA ARG A 120 -10.76 -5.92 -6.24
C ARG A 120 -9.37 -5.32 -6.01
N TYR A 121 -9.14 -4.12 -6.54
CA TYR A 121 -7.85 -3.44 -6.32
C TYR A 121 -7.66 -3.05 -4.85
N LEU A 122 -8.73 -2.66 -4.17
CA LEU A 122 -8.67 -2.39 -2.72
C LEU A 122 -8.34 -3.66 -1.92
N GLU A 123 -8.88 -4.82 -2.32
CA GLU A 123 -8.51 -6.11 -1.72
C GLU A 123 -7.02 -6.43 -1.92
N ILE A 124 -6.49 -6.14 -3.10
CA ILE A 124 -5.05 -6.32 -3.38
C ILE A 124 -4.21 -5.42 -2.48
N ALA A 125 -4.61 -4.16 -2.31
CA ALA A 125 -3.92 -3.24 -1.41
C ALA A 125 -3.96 -3.71 0.04
N LEU A 126 -5.11 -4.20 0.50
CA LEU A 126 -5.27 -4.73 1.86
C LEU A 126 -4.39 -5.95 2.09
N LYS A 127 -4.32 -6.86 1.12
CA LYS A 127 -3.44 -8.03 1.20
C LYS A 127 -1.98 -7.60 1.29
N HIS A 128 -1.57 -6.60 0.53
CA HIS A 128 -0.22 -6.06 0.55
C HIS A 128 0.14 -5.51 1.94
N ASP A 129 -0.75 -4.73 2.55
CA ASP A 129 -0.57 -4.25 3.91
C ASP A 129 -0.38 -5.41 4.89
N ARG A 130 -1.24 -6.42 4.81
CA ARG A 130 -1.22 -7.58 5.71
C ARG A 130 0.02 -8.43 5.53
N ASP A 131 0.53 -8.54 4.33
CA ASP A 131 1.79 -9.25 4.07
C ASP A 131 2.98 -8.53 4.73
N HIS A 132 3.03 -7.21 4.63
CA HIS A 132 4.04 -6.41 5.32
C HIS A 132 3.89 -6.47 6.83
N LEU A 133 2.67 -6.42 7.34
CA LEU A 133 2.41 -6.54 8.78
C LEU A 133 2.94 -7.86 9.34
N ARG A 134 2.71 -8.96 8.65
CA ARG A 134 3.23 -10.27 9.06
C ARG A 134 4.76 -10.29 9.10
N GLY A 135 5.41 -9.68 8.10
CA GLY A 135 6.87 -9.57 8.09
C GLY A 135 7.41 -8.76 9.27
N LEU A 136 6.74 -7.67 9.60
CA LEU A 136 7.12 -6.82 10.74
C LEU A 136 6.86 -7.51 12.08
N GLU A 137 5.79 -8.26 12.21
CA GLU A 137 5.49 -9.04 13.41
C GLU A 137 6.56 -10.11 13.65
N ARG A 138 7.01 -10.80 12.60
CA ARG A 138 8.12 -11.75 12.70
C ARG A 138 9.41 -11.06 13.16
N LEU A 139 9.72 -9.90 12.58
CA LEU A 139 10.89 -9.11 12.98
C LEU A 139 10.79 -8.70 14.45
N ALA A 140 9.65 -8.22 14.91
CA ALA A 140 9.44 -7.84 16.31
C ALA A 140 9.66 -9.02 17.25
N GLY A 141 9.21 -10.22 16.87
CA GLY A 141 9.47 -11.44 17.63
C GLY A 141 10.95 -11.79 17.72
N GLU A 142 11.72 -11.54 16.68
CA GLU A 142 13.17 -11.76 16.64
C GLU A 142 13.91 -10.75 17.53
N LEU A 143 13.49 -9.48 17.51
CA LEU A 143 14.12 -8.40 18.30
C LEU A 143 13.93 -8.56 19.80
N THR A 144 12.90 -9.28 20.23
CA THR A 144 12.59 -9.49 21.65
C THR A 144 13.17 -10.77 22.23
N ARG A 145 13.90 -11.55 21.44
CA ARG A 145 14.54 -12.82 21.89
C ARG A 145 15.92 -12.63 22.49
#